data_77e98ee4311a4166649697338c2db48b
#
_entry.id   77e98ee4311a4166649697338c2db48b
#
_cell.length_a   1.000
_cell.length_b   1.000
_cell.length_c   1.000
_cell.angle_alpha   90.00
_cell.angle_beta   90.00
_cell.angle_gamma   90.00
#
_symmetry.space_group_name_H-M   'P 1'
#
loop_
_entity.id
_entity.type
_entity.pdbx_description
1 polymer ?
#
loop_
_entity_poly.entity_id
_entity_poly.type
_entity_poly.pdbx_seq_one_letter_code
_entity_poly.pdbx_strand_id
1 'polypeptide(L)'
;NKRALKIYESLGFEILREFNFFTQKKQLVVNHLSDKPAKCSIVALKSEDILSAQSFHDFTPSWQNDIESIKRAGDDLVTLGAMVDSVLSGYCVFSPKSGDITQIAVDPTFRRKGVASSLLKQMIEMTESEIVKVINVESPTPSLDAFLASKGVCLAGKQFEMVLTL
;
A
#
# COMPACT_ATOMS: atom_id res chain seq x y z
N ASN A 1 13.51 4.24 -16.07
CA ASN A 1 14.67 3.81 -16.86
C ASN A 1 14.28 3.67 -18.35
N LYS A 2 14.44 4.77 -19.13
CA LYS A 2 14.07 4.82 -20.55
C LYS A 2 14.80 3.76 -21.42
N ARG A 3 16.02 3.37 -21.03
CA ARG A 3 16.78 2.35 -21.76
C ARG A 3 16.17 0.95 -21.57
N ALA A 4 15.80 0.60 -20.35
CA ALA A 4 15.14 -0.68 -20.07
C ALA A 4 13.80 -0.77 -20.79
N LEU A 5 12.99 0.30 -20.75
CA LEU A 5 11.70 0.36 -21.45
C LEU A 5 11.86 0.03 -22.94
N LYS A 6 12.81 0.70 -23.65
CA LYS A 6 13.07 0.43 -25.07
C LYS A 6 13.50 -1.01 -25.36
N ILE A 7 14.25 -1.64 -24.43
CA ILE A 7 14.65 -3.05 -24.59
C ILE A 7 13.40 -3.94 -24.50
N TYR A 8 12.53 -3.75 -23.50
CA TYR A 8 11.31 -4.53 -23.39
C TYR A 8 10.37 -4.33 -24.58
N GLU A 9 10.19 -3.09 -25.05
CA GLU A 9 9.42 -2.79 -26.26
C GLU A 9 10.00 -3.49 -27.50
N SER A 10 11.35 -3.52 -27.65
CA SER A 10 12.01 -4.23 -28.78
C SER A 10 11.87 -5.75 -28.70
N LEU A 11 11.56 -6.32 -27.54
CA LEU A 11 11.26 -7.73 -27.33
C LEU A 11 9.77 -8.07 -27.47
N GLY A 12 8.94 -7.07 -27.83
CA GLY A 12 7.50 -7.24 -28.02
C GLY A 12 6.65 -7.07 -26.76
N PHE A 13 7.23 -6.58 -25.67
CA PHE A 13 6.43 -6.23 -24.51
C PHE A 13 5.64 -4.94 -24.73
N GLU A 14 4.38 -4.94 -24.26
CA GLU A 14 3.50 -3.78 -24.29
C GLU A 14 3.24 -3.26 -22.88
N ILE A 15 3.09 -1.94 -22.72
CA ILE A 15 2.71 -1.33 -21.44
C ILE A 15 1.24 -1.65 -21.19
N LEU A 16 0.96 -2.35 -20.08
CA LEU A 16 -0.38 -2.65 -19.63
C LEU A 16 -0.92 -1.55 -18.70
N ARG A 17 -0.13 -1.19 -17.68
CA ARG A 17 -0.52 -0.19 -16.66
C ARG A 17 0.68 0.65 -16.24
N GLU A 18 0.38 1.88 -15.78
CA GLU A 18 1.34 2.76 -15.13
C GLU A 18 1.12 2.74 -13.63
N PHE A 19 2.20 2.65 -12.87
CA PHE A 19 2.20 2.71 -11.43
C PHE A 19 3.03 3.88 -10.91
N ASN A 20 2.55 4.48 -9.84
CA ASN A 20 3.28 5.43 -9.04
C ASN A 20 4.10 4.71 -7.94
N PHE A 21 5.25 5.29 -7.62
CA PHE A 21 6.10 4.92 -6.50
C PHE A 21 6.25 6.10 -5.56
N PHE A 22 5.92 5.89 -4.30
CA PHE A 22 5.99 6.90 -3.25
C PHE A 22 7.03 6.53 -2.20
N THR A 23 7.74 7.52 -1.64
CA THR A 23 8.68 7.28 -0.54
C THR A 23 8.82 8.50 0.34
N GLN A 24 9.15 8.27 1.61
CA GLN A 24 9.50 9.33 2.56
C GLN A 24 10.33 8.79 3.72
N LYS A 25 11.12 9.63 4.36
CA LYS A 25 11.74 9.33 5.64
C LYS A 25 10.67 9.13 6.71
N LYS A 26 10.76 8.06 7.48
CA LYS A 26 9.85 7.68 8.57
C LYS A 26 9.54 8.88 9.49
N GLN A 27 10.59 9.58 9.95
CA GLN A 27 10.44 10.73 10.86
C GLN A 27 9.57 11.84 10.27
N LEU A 28 9.64 12.09 8.96
CA LEU A 28 8.82 13.11 8.31
C LEU A 28 7.36 12.68 8.22
N VAL A 29 7.09 11.39 8.02
CA VAL A 29 5.71 10.86 8.04
C VAL A 29 5.11 10.98 9.44
N VAL A 30 5.88 10.69 10.49
CA VAL A 30 5.44 10.84 11.89
C VAL A 30 4.92 12.25 12.17
N ASN A 31 5.60 13.28 11.67
CA ASN A 31 5.20 14.68 11.86
C ASN A 31 3.82 15.04 11.23
N HIS A 32 3.34 14.22 10.31
CA HIS A 32 2.02 14.37 9.66
C HIS A 32 0.93 13.45 10.23
N LEU A 33 1.27 12.62 11.25
CA LEU A 33 0.29 11.81 11.92
C LEU A 33 -0.45 12.65 12.98
N SER A 34 -1.77 12.48 13.00
CA SER A 34 -2.60 13.15 14.02
C SER A 34 -2.53 12.39 15.34
N ASP A 35 -2.49 13.11 16.45
CA ASP A 35 -2.65 12.52 17.78
C ASP A 35 -4.10 12.12 18.10
N LYS A 36 -5.05 12.55 17.27
CA LYS A 36 -6.46 12.15 17.44
C LYS A 36 -6.64 10.71 16.91
N PRO A 37 -6.81 9.72 17.78
CA PRO A 37 -7.06 8.36 17.34
C PRO A 37 -8.40 8.29 16.60
N ALA A 38 -8.44 7.53 15.51
CA ALA A 38 -9.72 7.11 14.95
C ALA A 38 -10.44 6.22 15.97
N LYS A 39 -11.76 6.16 15.91
CA LYS A 39 -12.55 5.22 16.69
C LYS A 39 -12.44 3.80 16.06
N CYS A 40 -11.25 3.25 16.05
CA CYS A 40 -11.00 1.88 15.60
C CYS A 40 -9.92 1.24 16.47
N SER A 41 -10.00 -0.08 16.64
CA SER A 41 -8.92 -0.88 17.21
C SER A 41 -8.08 -1.49 16.09
N ILE A 42 -6.77 -1.58 16.30
CA ILE A 42 -5.86 -2.25 15.36
C ILE A 42 -5.57 -3.64 15.90
N VAL A 43 -5.71 -4.64 15.03
CA VAL A 43 -5.50 -6.05 15.35
C VAL A 43 -4.55 -6.68 14.32
N ALA A 44 -3.84 -7.73 14.73
CA ALA A 44 -3.11 -8.56 13.78
C ALA A 44 -4.08 -9.45 13.01
N LEU A 45 -3.86 -9.59 11.71
CA LEU A 45 -4.62 -10.45 10.82
C LEU A 45 -3.70 -11.46 10.13
N LYS A 46 -4.29 -12.54 9.62
CA LYS A 46 -3.64 -13.42 8.65
C LYS A 46 -3.94 -12.95 7.23
N SER A 47 -3.14 -13.41 6.26
CA SER A 47 -3.38 -13.09 4.85
C SER A 47 -4.75 -13.55 4.33
N GLU A 48 -5.31 -14.62 4.91
CA GLU A 48 -6.64 -15.12 4.56
C GLU A 48 -7.77 -14.18 5.00
N ASP A 49 -7.58 -13.45 6.09
CA ASP A 49 -8.61 -12.57 6.67
C ASP A 49 -8.92 -11.38 5.75
N ILE A 50 -7.97 -10.99 4.89
CA ILE A 50 -8.16 -9.87 3.95
C ILE A 50 -8.75 -10.29 2.59
N LEU A 51 -9.03 -11.57 2.38
CA LEU A 51 -9.64 -12.04 1.11
C LEU A 51 -10.99 -11.38 0.83
N SER A 52 -11.81 -11.22 1.86
CA SER A 52 -13.13 -10.57 1.75
C SER A 52 -13.04 -9.04 1.60
N ALA A 53 -11.88 -8.46 1.87
CA ALA A 53 -11.64 -7.01 1.85
C ALA A 53 -11.00 -6.52 0.53
N GLN A 54 -10.91 -7.37 -0.50
CA GLN A 54 -10.35 -6.98 -1.80
C GLN A 54 -11.15 -5.85 -2.48
N SER A 55 -12.44 -5.72 -2.17
CA SER A 55 -13.29 -4.62 -2.64
C SER A 55 -12.97 -3.25 -2.02
N PHE A 56 -12.07 -3.20 -1.02
CA PHE A 56 -11.65 -1.93 -0.40
C PHE A 56 -10.68 -1.14 -1.28
N HIS A 57 -10.06 -1.81 -2.27
CA HIS A 57 -9.15 -1.17 -3.22
C HIS A 57 -9.89 -0.36 -4.27
N ASP A 58 -9.27 0.74 -4.70
CA ASP A 58 -9.70 1.55 -5.84
C ASP A 58 -9.11 1.03 -7.17
N PHE A 59 -8.18 0.06 -7.12
CA PHE A 59 -7.52 -0.56 -8.28
C PHE A 59 -7.16 -2.02 -7.96
N THR A 60 -6.89 -2.80 -8.99
CA THR A 60 -6.39 -4.17 -8.82
C THR A 60 -4.89 -4.13 -8.49
N PRO A 61 -4.45 -4.68 -7.34
CA PRO A 61 -3.03 -4.75 -7.02
C PRO A 61 -2.22 -5.42 -8.14
N SER A 62 -0.96 -5.00 -8.31
CA SER A 62 -0.04 -5.64 -9.24
C SER A 62 0.23 -7.10 -8.81
N TRP A 63 0.74 -7.91 -9.73
CA TRP A 63 1.12 -9.30 -9.41
C TRP A 63 2.14 -9.40 -8.24
N GLN A 64 2.95 -8.36 -8.02
CA GLN A 64 3.89 -8.31 -6.89
C GLN A 64 3.19 -8.06 -5.56
N ASN A 65 2.06 -7.38 -5.58
CA ASN A 65 1.32 -6.93 -4.40
C ASN A 65 -0.02 -7.67 -4.23
N ASP A 66 -0.31 -8.68 -5.05
CA ASP A 66 -1.54 -9.46 -4.96
C ASP A 66 -1.56 -10.39 -3.74
N ILE A 67 -2.70 -10.98 -3.48
CA ILE A 67 -2.90 -11.86 -2.32
C ILE A 67 -2.03 -13.11 -2.38
N GLU A 68 -1.74 -13.64 -3.56
CA GLU A 68 -0.90 -14.82 -3.71
C GLU A 68 0.58 -14.49 -3.44
N SER A 69 1.03 -13.31 -3.81
CA SER A 69 2.37 -12.81 -3.45
C SER A 69 2.51 -12.55 -1.95
N ILE A 70 1.47 -12.00 -1.31
CA ILE A 70 1.42 -11.81 0.15
C ILE A 70 1.51 -13.17 0.85
N LYS A 71 0.74 -14.18 0.42
CA LYS A 71 0.81 -15.53 0.99
C LYS A 71 2.20 -16.17 0.82
N ARG A 72 2.83 -16.01 -0.35
CA ARG A 72 4.19 -16.54 -0.61
C ARG A 72 5.25 -15.88 0.26
N ALA A 73 5.10 -14.58 0.57
CA ALA A 73 6.03 -13.86 1.43
C ALA A 73 5.93 -14.30 2.91
N GLY A 74 4.78 -14.83 3.34
CA GLY A 74 4.58 -15.40 4.68
C GLY A 74 4.99 -14.44 5.79
N ASP A 75 5.87 -14.91 6.69
CA ASP A 75 6.30 -14.17 7.89
C ASP A 75 7.18 -12.94 7.61
N ASP A 76 7.59 -12.69 6.36
CA ASP A 76 8.29 -11.45 5.99
C ASP A 76 7.36 -10.24 5.93
N LEU A 77 6.05 -10.47 5.91
CA LEU A 77 5.02 -9.43 5.92
C LEU A 77 4.16 -9.50 7.18
N VAL A 78 3.76 -8.33 7.65
CA VAL A 78 2.76 -8.17 8.72
C VAL A 78 1.46 -7.65 8.12
N THR A 79 0.35 -8.27 8.53
CA THR A 79 -0.99 -7.83 8.16
C THR A 79 -1.69 -7.25 9.39
N LEU A 80 -2.12 -6.00 9.29
CA LEU A 80 -2.90 -5.30 10.32
C LEU A 80 -4.31 -5.03 9.80
N GLY A 81 -5.31 -5.22 10.66
CA GLY A 81 -6.69 -4.83 10.41
C GLY A 81 -7.13 -3.70 11.34
N ALA A 82 -7.93 -2.79 10.83
CA ALA A 82 -8.62 -1.78 11.61
C ALA A 82 -10.08 -2.20 11.79
N MET A 83 -10.51 -2.35 13.03
CA MET A 83 -11.86 -2.75 13.39
C MET A 83 -12.66 -1.57 13.92
N VAL A 84 -13.85 -1.31 13.36
CA VAL A 84 -14.85 -0.36 13.86
C VAL A 84 -16.10 -1.14 14.20
N ASP A 85 -16.56 -1.07 15.44
CA ASP A 85 -17.73 -1.81 15.93
C ASP A 85 -17.67 -3.32 15.57
N SER A 86 -16.48 -3.92 15.72
CA SER A 86 -16.18 -5.32 15.38
C SER A 86 -16.26 -5.66 13.89
N VAL A 87 -16.34 -4.65 13.00
CA VAL A 87 -16.33 -4.83 11.55
C VAL A 87 -14.96 -4.43 11.01
N LEU A 88 -14.37 -5.27 10.13
CA LEU A 88 -13.14 -4.92 9.42
C LEU A 88 -13.40 -3.73 8.49
N SER A 89 -12.79 -2.59 8.82
CA SER A 89 -13.00 -1.31 8.13
C SER A 89 -11.82 -0.87 7.27
N GLY A 90 -10.69 -1.57 7.38
CA GLY A 90 -9.49 -1.34 6.58
C GLY A 90 -8.36 -2.27 7.01
N TYR A 91 -7.33 -2.36 6.18
CA TYR A 91 -6.15 -3.17 6.48
C TYR A 91 -4.88 -2.58 5.87
N CYS A 92 -3.74 -3.03 6.38
CA CYS A 92 -2.41 -2.69 5.88
C CYS A 92 -1.53 -3.94 5.90
N VAL A 93 -0.87 -4.21 4.77
CA VAL A 93 0.16 -5.26 4.64
C VAL A 93 1.48 -4.58 4.35
N PHE A 94 2.50 -4.89 5.13
CA PHE A 94 3.81 -4.24 5.01
C PHE A 94 4.95 -5.15 5.48
N SER A 95 6.17 -4.83 5.03
CA SER A 95 7.40 -5.44 5.54
C SER A 95 7.98 -4.60 6.68
N PRO A 96 8.07 -5.12 7.91
CA PRO A 96 8.70 -4.39 9.02
C PRO A 96 10.17 -4.05 8.76
N LYS A 97 10.90 -4.93 8.09
CA LYS A 97 12.33 -4.75 7.80
C LYS A 97 12.62 -3.65 6.80
N SER A 98 11.83 -3.56 5.72
CA SER A 98 12.08 -2.62 4.61
C SER A 98 11.25 -1.34 4.66
N GLY A 99 10.15 -1.32 5.43
CA GLY A 99 9.19 -0.23 5.45
C GLY A 99 8.33 -0.13 4.19
N ASP A 100 8.29 -1.19 3.40
CA ASP A 100 7.48 -1.26 2.18
C ASP A 100 6.03 -1.62 2.52
N ILE A 101 5.10 -0.76 2.17
CA ILE A 101 3.67 -1.02 2.24
C ILE A 101 3.26 -1.72 0.95
N THR A 102 2.93 -3.01 1.07
CA THR A 102 2.45 -3.85 -0.04
C THR A 102 1.02 -3.49 -0.41
N GLN A 103 0.16 -3.36 0.61
CA GLN A 103 -1.23 -2.94 0.44
C GLN A 103 -1.67 -2.07 1.63
N ILE A 104 -2.46 -1.04 1.36
CA ILE A 104 -3.23 -0.31 2.36
C ILE A 104 -4.58 0.06 1.75
N ALA A 105 -5.65 -0.40 2.37
CA ALA A 105 -6.99 -0.21 1.86
C ALA A 105 -8.00 0.04 2.99
N VAL A 106 -9.01 0.86 2.70
CA VAL A 106 -10.09 1.19 3.64
C VAL A 106 -11.41 1.07 2.91
N ASP A 107 -12.34 0.35 3.54
CA ASP A 107 -13.72 0.26 3.07
C ASP A 107 -14.26 1.66 2.74
N PRO A 108 -14.83 1.88 1.56
CA PRO A 108 -15.34 3.19 1.13
C PRO A 108 -16.25 3.86 2.17
N THR A 109 -17.05 3.09 2.91
CA THR A 109 -17.98 3.61 3.93
C THR A 109 -17.29 4.10 5.20
N PHE A 110 -16.02 3.69 5.43
CA PHE A 110 -15.20 4.09 6.58
C PHE A 110 -14.09 5.08 6.22
N ARG A 111 -14.03 5.54 4.96
CA ARG A 111 -13.04 6.54 4.54
C ARG A 111 -13.27 7.88 5.22
N ARG A 112 -12.22 8.69 5.30
CA ARG A 112 -12.19 10.04 5.93
C ARG A 112 -12.49 10.05 7.43
N LYS A 113 -12.48 8.89 8.08
CA LYS A 113 -12.69 8.71 9.53
C LYS A 113 -11.40 8.39 10.29
N GLY A 114 -10.23 8.53 9.65
CA GLY A 114 -8.90 8.33 10.26
C GLY A 114 -8.38 6.89 10.25
N VAL A 115 -9.13 5.92 9.69
CA VAL A 115 -8.76 4.49 9.65
C VAL A 115 -7.39 4.26 9.03
N ALA A 116 -7.14 4.77 7.80
CA ALA A 116 -5.85 4.65 7.14
C ALA A 116 -4.71 5.29 7.94
N SER A 117 -4.97 6.42 8.63
CA SER A 117 -3.96 7.09 9.48
C SER A 117 -3.60 6.25 10.70
N SER A 118 -4.57 5.54 11.30
CA SER A 118 -4.32 4.62 12.43
C SER A 118 -3.52 3.40 11.99
N LEU A 119 -3.83 2.82 10.83
CA LEU A 119 -3.06 1.73 10.24
C LEU A 119 -1.62 2.16 9.94
N LEU A 120 -1.44 3.31 9.30
CA LEU A 120 -0.11 3.85 8.99
C LEU A 120 0.69 4.13 10.26
N LYS A 121 0.05 4.69 11.31
CA LYS A 121 0.69 4.94 12.61
C LYS A 121 1.20 3.64 13.22
N GLN A 122 0.36 2.61 13.31
CA GLN A 122 0.76 1.31 13.85
C GLN A 122 1.87 0.65 13.02
N MET A 123 1.79 0.72 11.69
CA MET A 123 2.84 0.23 10.79
C MET A 123 4.17 0.93 11.06
N ILE A 124 4.17 2.25 11.22
CA ILE A 124 5.37 3.05 11.50
C ILE A 124 6.00 2.66 12.86
N GLU A 125 5.19 2.39 13.87
CA GLU A 125 5.67 1.94 15.18
C GLU A 125 6.34 0.56 15.11
N MET A 126 5.91 -0.30 14.18
CA MET A 126 6.41 -1.66 14.00
C MET A 126 7.56 -1.77 12.99
N THR A 127 7.78 -0.76 12.12
CA THR A 127 8.84 -0.85 11.12
C THR A 127 10.21 -0.48 11.67
N GLU A 128 11.21 -1.28 11.32
CA GLU A 128 12.64 -1.07 11.63
C GLU A 128 13.28 -0.07 10.65
N SER A 129 12.70 0.08 9.47
CA SER A 129 13.23 0.94 8.40
C SER A 129 13.06 2.43 8.72
N GLU A 130 14.08 3.22 8.36
CA GLU A 130 14.02 4.68 8.40
C GLU A 130 13.27 5.30 7.22
N ILE A 131 12.82 4.48 6.28
CA ILE A 131 12.11 4.90 5.07
C ILE A 131 10.79 4.15 4.97
N VAL A 132 9.73 4.88 4.67
CA VAL A 132 8.42 4.33 4.29
C VAL A 132 8.29 4.41 2.78
N LYS A 133 7.83 3.32 2.15
CA LYS A 133 7.60 3.23 0.71
C LYS A 133 6.22 2.66 0.43
N VAL A 134 5.63 3.10 -0.66
CA VAL A 134 4.42 2.52 -1.24
C VAL A 134 4.68 2.35 -2.73
N ILE A 135 4.73 1.11 -3.19
CA ILE A 135 5.07 0.80 -4.58
C ILE A 135 3.84 0.23 -5.32
N ASN A 136 3.87 0.36 -6.64
CA ASN A 136 2.84 -0.21 -7.52
C ASN A 136 1.42 0.34 -7.23
N VAL A 137 1.31 1.63 -6.95
CA VAL A 137 0.02 2.32 -6.87
C VAL A 137 -0.41 2.68 -8.29
N GLU A 138 -1.49 2.07 -8.78
CA GLU A 138 -1.99 2.33 -10.14
C GLU A 138 -2.33 3.81 -10.34
N SER A 139 -1.95 4.37 -11.49
CA SER A 139 -2.14 5.77 -11.79
C SER A 139 -3.24 5.95 -12.85
N PRO A 140 -4.27 6.79 -12.56
CA PRO A 140 -4.47 7.60 -11.36
C PRO A 140 -5.24 6.86 -10.25
N THR A 141 -4.85 7.06 -8.98
CA THR A 141 -5.64 6.63 -7.81
C THR A 141 -5.83 7.81 -6.84
N PRO A 142 -6.75 8.74 -7.15
CA PRO A 142 -6.85 10.03 -6.45
C PRO A 142 -7.03 9.92 -4.94
N SER A 143 -7.75 8.90 -4.46
CA SER A 143 -8.01 8.71 -3.02
C SER A 143 -6.72 8.38 -2.26
N LEU A 144 -5.95 7.41 -2.74
CA LEU A 144 -4.69 6.99 -2.13
C LEU A 144 -3.60 8.06 -2.32
N ASP A 145 -3.51 8.67 -3.51
CA ASP A 145 -2.57 9.76 -3.79
C ASP A 145 -2.77 10.92 -2.82
N ALA A 146 -4.03 11.36 -2.60
CA ALA A 146 -4.36 12.42 -1.66
C ALA A 146 -4.05 12.03 -0.21
N PHE A 147 -4.29 10.77 0.17
CA PHE A 147 -3.94 10.27 1.49
C PHE A 147 -2.43 10.33 1.71
N LEU A 148 -1.63 9.77 0.81
CA LEU A 148 -0.16 9.75 0.91
C LEU A 148 0.41 11.17 0.95
N ALA A 149 -0.07 12.07 0.08
CA ALA A 149 0.33 13.48 0.10
C ALA A 149 0.00 14.15 1.44
N SER A 150 -1.16 13.87 2.05
CA SER A 150 -1.55 14.39 3.37
C SER A 150 -0.64 13.89 4.51
N LYS A 151 0.08 12.79 4.29
CA LYS A 151 1.07 12.23 5.23
C LYS A 151 2.52 12.59 4.87
N GLY A 152 2.70 13.48 3.91
CA GLY A 152 4.01 13.90 3.45
C GLY A 152 4.76 12.81 2.69
N VAL A 153 4.11 11.71 2.30
CA VAL A 153 4.73 10.66 1.48
C VAL A 153 4.69 11.08 0.02
N CYS A 154 5.85 11.39 -0.54
CA CYS A 154 5.98 12.05 -1.83
C CYS A 154 6.11 11.06 -2.99
N LEU A 155 5.53 11.43 -4.13
CA LEU A 155 5.77 10.74 -5.40
C LEU A 155 7.26 10.80 -5.73
N ALA A 156 7.90 9.65 -5.84
CA ALA A 156 9.33 9.51 -6.13
C ALA A 156 9.62 9.05 -7.56
N GLY A 157 8.64 8.44 -8.21
CA GLY A 157 8.81 7.99 -9.58
C GLY A 157 7.61 7.20 -10.10
N LYS A 158 7.78 6.71 -11.33
CA LYS A 158 6.79 5.92 -12.04
C LYS A 158 7.39 4.61 -12.51
N GLN A 159 6.55 3.60 -12.63
CA GLN A 159 6.88 2.25 -13.11
C GLN A 159 5.82 1.81 -14.10
N PHE A 160 6.16 0.86 -14.95
CA PHE A 160 5.22 0.26 -15.91
C PHE A 160 5.08 -1.23 -15.61
N GLU A 161 3.87 -1.70 -15.61
CA GLU A 161 3.60 -3.12 -15.78
C GLU A 161 3.56 -3.40 -17.28
N MET A 162 4.39 -4.35 -17.71
CA MET A 162 4.49 -4.70 -19.12
C MET A 162 4.17 -6.17 -19.31
N VAL A 163 3.51 -6.51 -20.38
CA VAL A 163 3.11 -7.88 -20.73
C VAL A 163 3.66 -8.25 -22.10
N LEU A 164 3.96 -9.54 -22.27
CA LEU A 164 4.27 -10.15 -23.56
C LEU A 164 3.15 -11.13 -23.87
N THR A 165 2.43 -10.90 -24.96
CA THR A 165 1.43 -11.85 -25.45
C THR A 165 2.16 -12.92 -26.29
N LEU A 166 2.04 -14.18 -25.88
CA LEU A 166 2.63 -15.34 -26.57
C LEU A 166 1.66 -15.92 -27.58
#